data_c606fb27161120d14b91210b56a44da4
#
_entry.id   c606fb27161120d14b91210b56a44da4
#
_cell.length_a   1.000
_cell.length_b   1.000
_cell.length_c   1.000
_cell.angle_alpha   90.00
_cell.angle_beta   90.00
_cell.angle_gamma   90.00
#
_symmetry.space_group_name_H-M   'P 1'
#
loop_
_entity.id
_entity.type
_entity.pdbx_description
1 polymer ?
#
loop_
_entity_poly.entity_id
_entity_poly.type
_entity_poly.pdbx_seq_one_letter_code
_entity_poly.pdbx_strand_id
1 'polypeptide(L)'
;MPLRGRLALAALLVGGAVAWAPAVVAAQATAPRDTADTPVVPELRRVEGRVVLPAGGEVAPAAGHWVTIHRVGPDSAGPMDSVRTDPAGRYAFRYRTWGSDRAIYFVSVSYSGIAYFSQPLMSPAVSGDEAEIMVFDTTSARIPLSVRGRHLIVLDPPPAGGDRREVIEVYELSNDTTVTSIAPARDGGAATPVWTAVVPAGAREFRVGQGDVAPDAVRLAGERVELFAPLAPGLKQISFSYTVPASSFPLRVPLERQTSVFEVLVEGARGSASGARLREVNPVVQDGRNFRRFLAQDAPAAAVASVSFPPLATAGSRSLYVALVATGAGALMLVALAAASARRRRPAGIAAAAAVSEPSAVSEADRLARAIATLDASFERQRSPSEEARAAYQTRRASLKRDLAAALAGGGRQP
;
A
#
# COMPACT_ATOMS: atom_id res chain seq x y z
N MET A 1 30.86 -21.46 63.27
CA MET A 1 31.36 -20.77 64.50
C MET A 1 32.40 -19.74 64.10
N PRO A 2 32.55 -18.66 64.83
CA PRO A 2 31.65 -17.51 65.00
C PRO A 2 32.42 -16.21 64.64
N LEU A 3 31.93 -15.10 64.63
CA LEU A 3 31.35 -14.06 65.42
C LEU A 3 31.78 -12.66 64.94
N ARG A 4 30.84 -11.76 64.79
CA ARG A 4 30.77 -10.43 65.41
C ARG A 4 31.97 -9.46 65.17
N GLY A 5 31.73 -8.20 64.91
CA GLY A 5 30.71 -7.26 65.28
C GLY A 5 31.14 -5.82 65.00
N ARG A 6 30.17 -4.93 64.92
CA ARG A 6 30.05 -3.61 65.55
C ARG A 6 31.25 -2.61 65.40
N LEU A 7 31.04 -1.33 65.09
CA LEU A 7 30.21 -0.26 65.60
C LEU A 7 30.45 1.02 64.77
N ALA A 8 29.43 1.73 64.47
CA ALA A 8 29.12 3.13 64.38
C ALA A 8 30.18 4.18 64.78
N LEU A 9 30.24 5.26 64.02
CA LEU A 9 30.15 6.61 64.61
C LEU A 9 29.72 7.62 63.53
N ALA A 10 28.84 8.51 63.94
CA ALA A 10 28.25 9.61 63.20
C ALA A 10 29.22 10.84 63.17
N ALA A 11 29.16 11.64 62.12
CA ALA A 11 29.52 13.06 62.18
C ALA A 11 28.64 13.83 61.16
N LEU A 12 27.82 14.70 61.71
CA LEU A 12 27.09 15.76 61.02
C LEU A 12 28.06 16.77 60.41
N LEU A 13 27.87 17.16 59.16
CA LEU A 13 28.21 18.50 58.71
C LEU A 13 27.12 19.01 57.74
N VAL A 14 26.48 20.06 58.23
CA VAL A 14 25.54 20.94 57.50
C VAL A 14 26.28 21.72 56.46
N GLY A 15 25.92 21.53 55.19
CA GLY A 15 26.37 22.32 54.06
C GLY A 15 25.23 22.50 53.07
N GLY A 16 24.61 23.67 53.07
CA GLY A 16 23.51 24.00 52.19
C GLY A 16 23.96 24.04 50.75
N ALA A 17 23.38 23.18 49.92
CA ALA A 17 23.41 23.24 48.48
C ALA A 17 21.99 23.52 47.98
N VAL A 18 21.81 24.73 47.46
CA VAL A 18 20.59 25.13 46.73
C VAL A 18 20.50 24.22 45.49
N ALA A 19 19.61 23.27 45.55
CA ALA A 19 19.30 22.39 44.41
C ALA A 19 18.45 23.22 43.41
N TRP A 20 19.07 23.64 42.34
CA TRP A 20 18.34 23.98 41.12
C TRP A 20 17.77 22.70 40.52
N ALA A 21 16.49 22.44 40.72
CA ALA A 21 15.74 21.48 39.98
C ALA A 21 15.48 22.04 38.57
N PRO A 22 15.92 21.38 37.48
CA PRO A 22 15.43 21.78 36.17
C PRO A 22 13.93 21.38 36.12
N ALA A 23 13.08 22.39 35.92
CA ALA A 23 11.69 22.17 35.58
C ALA A 23 11.67 21.44 34.25
N VAL A 24 11.47 20.11 34.30
CA VAL A 24 11.10 19.32 33.14
C VAL A 24 9.69 19.77 32.78
N VAL A 25 9.61 20.73 31.84
CA VAL A 25 8.38 20.99 31.11
C VAL A 25 8.12 19.71 30.30
N ALA A 26 7.34 18.82 30.85
CA ALA A 26 6.73 17.76 30.10
C ALA A 26 5.82 18.43 29.06
N ALA A 27 6.34 18.61 27.85
CA ALA A 27 5.52 18.81 26.67
C ALA A 27 4.68 17.53 26.55
N GLN A 28 3.49 17.56 27.13
CA GLN A 28 2.44 16.63 26.79
C GLN A 28 2.17 16.86 25.31
N ALA A 29 2.78 16.00 24.48
CA ALA A 29 2.31 15.77 23.13
C ALA A 29 0.82 15.44 23.28
N THR A 30 -0.03 16.39 22.94
CA THR A 30 -1.45 16.14 22.76
C THR A 30 -1.52 15.05 21.71
N ALA A 31 -1.74 13.82 22.15
CA ALA A 31 -2.17 12.75 21.27
C ALA A 31 -3.33 13.32 20.42
N PRO A 32 -3.39 13.00 19.11
CA PRO A 32 -4.53 13.39 18.32
C PRO A 32 -5.76 12.95 19.11
N ARG A 33 -6.66 13.91 19.40
CA ARG A 33 -7.93 13.57 20.01
C ARG A 33 -8.56 12.54 19.11
N ASP A 34 -8.67 11.30 19.61
CA ASP A 34 -9.58 10.32 19.06
C ASP A 34 -10.90 11.06 18.81
N THR A 35 -11.23 11.23 17.53
CA THR A 35 -12.56 11.70 17.16
C THR A 35 -13.49 10.65 17.74
N ALA A 36 -14.24 11.03 18.76
CA ALA A 36 -15.14 10.12 19.48
C ALA A 36 -15.96 9.35 18.45
N ASP A 37 -15.88 8.03 18.52
CA ASP A 37 -16.63 7.12 17.67
C ASP A 37 -18.11 7.44 17.81
N THR A 38 -18.75 7.87 16.73
CA THR A 38 -20.17 8.20 16.76
C THR A 38 -20.94 6.89 16.55
N PRO A 39 -21.77 6.46 17.53
CA PRO A 39 -22.60 5.28 17.33
C PRO A 39 -23.58 5.50 16.17
N VAL A 40 -23.62 4.54 15.25
CA VAL A 40 -24.60 4.59 14.16
C VAL A 40 -26.01 4.27 14.67
N VAL A 41 -27.00 4.93 14.08
CA VAL A 41 -28.38 4.48 14.19
C VAL A 41 -28.48 3.13 13.46
N PRO A 42 -28.98 2.06 14.13
CA PRO A 42 -29.06 0.75 13.51
C PRO A 42 -29.94 0.77 12.24
N GLU A 43 -29.34 0.53 11.10
CA GLU A 43 -29.99 0.47 9.80
C GLU A 43 -30.11 -1.00 9.35
N LEU A 44 -31.27 -1.38 8.79
CA LEU A 44 -31.43 -2.69 8.17
C LEU A 44 -30.80 -2.67 6.77
N ARG A 45 -29.83 -3.55 6.55
CA ARG A 45 -29.12 -3.71 5.30
C ARG A 45 -29.28 -5.12 4.74
N ARG A 46 -29.05 -5.27 3.44
CA ARG A 46 -29.08 -6.57 2.77
C ARG A 46 -27.92 -6.72 1.81
N VAL A 47 -27.46 -7.95 1.65
CA VAL A 47 -26.52 -8.35 0.60
C VAL A 47 -27.03 -9.63 -0.05
N GLU A 48 -27.04 -9.67 -1.37
CA GLU A 48 -27.42 -10.82 -2.19
C GLU A 48 -26.32 -11.06 -3.22
N GLY A 49 -25.58 -12.14 -3.10
CA GLY A 49 -24.43 -12.42 -3.96
C GLY A 49 -24.37 -13.87 -4.38
N ARG A 50 -23.28 -14.20 -5.05
CA ARG A 50 -22.99 -15.57 -5.41
C ARG A 50 -21.49 -15.87 -5.25
N VAL A 51 -21.19 -17.13 -5.02
CA VAL A 51 -19.83 -17.66 -5.02
C VAL A 51 -19.64 -18.43 -6.31
N VAL A 52 -18.57 -18.11 -7.03
CA VAL A 52 -18.27 -18.71 -8.35
C VAL A 52 -16.81 -19.11 -8.43
N LEU A 53 -16.50 -20.06 -9.31
CA LEU A 53 -15.15 -20.50 -9.63
C LEU A 53 -14.93 -20.51 -11.15
N PRO A 54 -13.71 -20.29 -11.64
CA PRO A 54 -13.38 -20.39 -13.07
C PRO A 54 -13.61 -21.81 -13.60
N ALA A 55 -14.27 -21.93 -14.75
CA ALA A 55 -14.53 -23.20 -15.41
C ALA A 55 -14.49 -23.03 -16.94
N GLY A 56 -13.40 -23.47 -17.58
CA GLY A 56 -13.31 -23.51 -19.04
C GLY A 56 -13.47 -22.18 -19.79
N GLY A 57 -13.10 -21.06 -19.16
CA GLY A 57 -13.28 -19.70 -19.71
C GLY A 57 -14.57 -19.02 -19.28
N GLU A 58 -15.46 -19.71 -18.61
CA GLU A 58 -16.68 -19.22 -17.97
C GLU A 58 -16.54 -19.29 -16.44
N VAL A 59 -17.62 -19.02 -15.73
CA VAL A 59 -17.71 -19.20 -14.28
C VAL A 59 -18.78 -20.25 -13.96
N ALA A 60 -18.46 -21.14 -13.03
CA ALA A 60 -19.40 -22.13 -12.48
C ALA A 60 -19.82 -21.75 -11.06
N PRO A 61 -21.03 -22.09 -10.61
CA PRO A 61 -21.46 -21.84 -9.25
C PRO A 61 -20.71 -22.73 -8.25
N ALA A 62 -20.26 -22.15 -7.13
CA ALA A 62 -19.71 -22.87 -5.98
C ALA A 62 -20.84 -23.16 -4.97
N ALA A 63 -21.52 -24.30 -5.13
CA ALA A 63 -22.66 -24.69 -4.32
C ALA A 63 -22.25 -25.32 -2.99
N GLY A 64 -23.06 -25.14 -1.93
CA GLY A 64 -22.92 -25.83 -0.64
C GLY A 64 -21.81 -25.31 0.26
N HIS A 65 -21.14 -24.21 -0.08
CA HIS A 65 -20.09 -23.60 0.72
C HIS A 65 -20.65 -22.67 1.80
N TRP A 66 -20.02 -22.66 2.96
CA TRP A 66 -20.35 -21.71 4.02
C TRP A 66 -19.86 -20.32 3.66
N VAL A 67 -20.76 -19.37 3.69
CA VAL A 67 -20.52 -17.94 3.51
C VAL A 67 -20.85 -17.26 4.83
N THR A 68 -19.96 -16.38 5.29
CA THR A 68 -20.09 -15.70 6.59
C THR A 68 -20.02 -14.20 6.37
N ILE A 69 -20.99 -13.46 6.94
CA ILE A 69 -20.92 -12.01 7.00
C ILE A 69 -20.16 -11.58 8.26
N HIS A 70 -19.28 -10.61 8.12
CA HIS A 70 -18.42 -10.07 9.16
C HIS A 70 -18.66 -8.58 9.37
N ARG A 71 -18.42 -8.15 10.60
CA ARG A 71 -18.26 -6.76 10.97
C ARG A 71 -16.87 -6.56 11.55
N VAL A 72 -16.17 -5.47 11.14
CA VAL A 72 -14.91 -5.04 11.73
C VAL A 72 -14.99 -3.55 12.00
N GLY A 73 -14.92 -3.17 13.26
CA GLY A 73 -14.92 -1.79 13.73
C GLY A 73 -13.88 -1.59 14.83
N PRO A 74 -13.57 -0.34 15.20
CA PRO A 74 -12.64 -0.04 16.28
C PRO A 74 -13.14 -0.52 17.64
N ASP A 75 -14.47 -0.67 17.80
CA ASP A 75 -15.17 -1.13 19.01
C ASP A 75 -15.24 -2.66 19.11
N SER A 76 -15.40 -3.35 17.99
CA SER A 76 -15.39 -4.83 17.95
C SER A 76 -15.23 -5.38 16.53
N ALA A 77 -14.79 -6.62 16.43
CA ALA A 77 -14.66 -7.36 15.17
C ALA A 77 -15.10 -8.82 15.37
N GLY A 78 -15.78 -9.37 14.34
CA GLY A 78 -16.18 -10.78 14.35
C GLY A 78 -17.22 -11.15 13.30
N PRO A 79 -17.53 -12.45 13.22
CA PRO A 79 -18.60 -12.96 12.38
C PRO A 79 -19.96 -12.55 12.97
N MET A 80 -20.93 -12.29 12.09
CA MET A 80 -22.30 -11.94 12.46
C MET A 80 -23.28 -13.07 12.18
N ASP A 81 -23.20 -13.69 10.99
CA ASP A 81 -24.08 -14.75 10.55
C ASP A 81 -23.43 -15.57 9.46
N SER A 82 -23.96 -16.79 9.22
CA SER A 82 -23.45 -17.68 8.17
C SER A 82 -24.58 -18.43 7.49
N VAL A 83 -24.44 -18.59 6.17
CA VAL A 83 -25.40 -19.32 5.32
C VAL A 83 -24.64 -20.21 4.32
N ARG A 84 -25.26 -21.27 3.85
CA ARG A 84 -24.71 -22.07 2.74
C ARG A 84 -25.20 -21.54 1.39
N THR A 85 -24.31 -21.53 0.40
CA THR A 85 -24.70 -21.26 -0.98
C THR A 85 -25.70 -22.31 -1.50
N ASP A 86 -26.66 -21.85 -2.27
CA ASP A 86 -27.62 -22.70 -2.99
C ASP A 86 -26.96 -23.43 -4.20
N PRO A 87 -27.67 -24.30 -4.92
CA PRO A 87 -27.13 -24.98 -6.12
C PRO A 87 -26.66 -24.05 -7.23
N ALA A 88 -27.13 -22.79 -7.26
CA ALA A 88 -26.66 -21.75 -8.18
C ALA A 88 -25.53 -20.90 -7.60
N GLY A 89 -24.95 -21.29 -6.45
CA GLY A 89 -23.89 -20.57 -5.77
C GLY A 89 -24.37 -19.31 -5.05
N ARG A 90 -25.67 -19.05 -4.90
CA ARG A 90 -26.20 -17.81 -4.35
C ARG A 90 -26.24 -17.86 -2.84
N TYR A 91 -26.09 -16.68 -2.24
CA TYR A 91 -26.27 -16.42 -0.80
C TYR A 91 -26.98 -15.10 -0.56
N ALA A 92 -27.60 -14.94 0.60
CA ALA A 92 -28.24 -13.71 1.00
C ALA A 92 -28.16 -13.51 2.50
N PHE A 93 -27.90 -12.27 2.94
CA PHE A 93 -28.00 -11.84 4.32
C PHE A 93 -28.87 -10.61 4.48
N ARG A 94 -29.56 -10.56 5.64
CA ARG A 94 -30.21 -9.34 6.16
C ARG A 94 -29.59 -9.06 7.51
N TYR A 95 -28.99 -7.90 7.68
CA TYR A 95 -28.26 -7.55 8.87
C TYR A 95 -28.55 -6.11 9.30
N ARG A 96 -28.31 -5.79 10.55
CA ARG A 96 -28.37 -4.44 11.08
C ARG A 96 -26.97 -3.91 11.31
N THR A 97 -26.78 -2.63 10.97
CA THR A 97 -25.57 -1.91 11.39
C THR A 97 -25.64 -1.61 12.89
N TRP A 98 -24.50 -1.56 13.56
CA TRP A 98 -24.42 -1.23 14.97
C TRP A 98 -23.01 -0.76 15.34
N GLY A 99 -22.85 -0.10 16.51
CA GLY A 99 -21.57 0.36 17.02
C GLY A 99 -21.00 1.54 16.25
N SER A 100 -19.69 1.53 16.00
CA SER A 100 -18.96 2.60 15.34
C SER A 100 -19.43 2.86 13.92
N ASP A 101 -19.50 4.13 13.51
CA ASP A 101 -19.75 4.58 12.13
C ASP A 101 -18.58 4.24 11.17
N ARG A 102 -17.39 3.94 11.73
CA ARG A 102 -16.22 3.47 10.98
C ARG A 102 -16.19 1.95 10.79
N ALA A 103 -17.22 1.23 11.24
CA ALA A 103 -17.28 -0.21 11.06
C ALA A 103 -17.50 -0.57 9.59
N ILE A 104 -16.72 -1.50 9.08
CA ILE A 104 -16.86 -2.09 7.75
C ILE A 104 -17.56 -3.46 7.86
N TYR A 105 -18.35 -3.77 6.85
CA TYR A 105 -19.03 -5.04 6.69
C TYR A 105 -18.57 -5.70 5.41
N PHE A 106 -18.33 -6.99 5.43
CA PHE A 106 -17.94 -7.77 4.26
C PHE A 106 -18.35 -9.23 4.42
N VAL A 107 -18.31 -9.96 3.34
CA VAL A 107 -18.65 -11.39 3.30
C VAL A 107 -17.39 -12.20 3.03
N SER A 108 -17.26 -13.37 3.66
CA SER A 108 -16.18 -14.32 3.37
C SER A 108 -16.72 -15.69 3.03
N VAL A 109 -15.93 -16.47 2.29
CA VAL A 109 -16.14 -17.89 2.04
C VAL A 109 -14.82 -18.62 2.18
N SER A 110 -14.83 -19.81 2.78
CA SER A 110 -13.69 -20.71 2.80
C SER A 110 -13.83 -21.73 1.67
N TYR A 111 -12.84 -21.75 0.77
CA TYR A 111 -12.78 -22.70 -0.34
C TYR A 111 -11.38 -23.30 -0.47
N SER A 112 -11.27 -24.61 -0.52
CA SER A 112 -9.97 -25.33 -0.56
C SER A 112 -8.98 -24.88 0.51
N GLY A 113 -9.48 -24.54 1.72
CA GLY A 113 -8.66 -24.06 2.84
C GLY A 113 -8.21 -22.59 2.75
N ILE A 114 -8.65 -21.86 1.75
CA ILE A 114 -8.34 -20.44 1.56
C ILE A 114 -9.59 -19.60 1.83
N ALA A 115 -9.42 -18.49 2.55
CA ALA A 115 -10.48 -17.53 2.77
C ALA A 115 -10.50 -16.48 1.64
N TYR A 116 -11.66 -16.32 1.02
CA TYR A 116 -11.91 -15.30 0.00
C TYR A 116 -12.94 -14.30 0.55
N PHE A 117 -12.84 -13.04 0.13
CA PHE A 117 -13.62 -11.94 0.68
C PHE A 117 -14.30 -11.14 -0.42
N SER A 118 -15.50 -10.63 -0.13
CA SER A 118 -16.13 -9.60 -0.95
C SER A 118 -15.43 -8.25 -0.77
N GLN A 119 -15.80 -7.30 -1.62
CA GLN A 119 -15.53 -5.89 -1.30
C GLN A 119 -16.31 -5.47 -0.03
N PRO A 120 -15.90 -4.38 0.66
CA PRO A 120 -16.69 -3.81 1.73
C PRO A 120 -18.11 -3.44 1.27
N LEU A 121 -19.12 -3.80 2.07
CA LEU A 121 -20.53 -3.55 1.78
C LEU A 121 -20.87 -2.11 2.17
N MET A 122 -20.70 -1.17 1.24
CA MET A 122 -20.86 0.26 1.53
C MET A 122 -22.33 0.73 1.43
N SER A 123 -23.14 0.08 0.60
CA SER A 123 -24.54 0.46 0.35
C SER A 123 -25.52 -0.30 1.24
N PRO A 124 -26.72 0.28 1.55
CA PRO A 124 -27.76 -0.42 2.30
C PRO A 124 -28.28 -1.70 1.62
N ALA A 125 -28.18 -1.77 0.30
CA ALA A 125 -28.49 -2.95 -0.48
C ALA A 125 -27.39 -3.19 -1.50
N VAL A 126 -26.69 -4.31 -1.37
CA VAL A 126 -25.60 -4.73 -2.27
C VAL A 126 -26.03 -5.99 -3.00
N SER A 127 -25.84 -6.03 -4.32
CA SER A 127 -26.20 -7.20 -5.15
C SER A 127 -25.37 -7.27 -6.42
N GLY A 128 -25.45 -8.39 -7.12
CA GLY A 128 -24.72 -8.60 -8.37
C GLY A 128 -23.21 -8.70 -8.19
N ASP A 129 -22.46 -8.07 -9.07
CA ASP A 129 -20.98 -8.15 -9.12
C ASP A 129 -20.29 -7.59 -7.85
N GLU A 130 -20.93 -6.65 -7.14
CA GLU A 130 -20.38 -6.11 -5.89
C GLU A 130 -20.40 -7.12 -4.74
N ALA A 131 -21.30 -8.11 -4.81
CA ALA A 131 -21.43 -9.18 -3.85
C ALA A 131 -20.97 -10.55 -4.41
N GLU A 132 -20.38 -10.57 -5.60
CA GLU A 132 -19.81 -11.81 -6.16
C GLU A 132 -18.46 -12.11 -5.51
N ILE A 133 -18.25 -13.34 -5.08
CA ILE A 133 -16.98 -13.83 -4.55
C ILE A 133 -16.46 -14.90 -5.49
N MET A 134 -15.35 -14.62 -6.15
CA MET A 134 -14.67 -15.61 -6.96
C MET A 134 -13.69 -16.40 -6.10
N VAL A 135 -13.82 -17.73 -6.13
CA VAL A 135 -12.93 -18.67 -5.44
C VAL A 135 -12.12 -19.47 -6.48
N PHE A 136 -11.02 -20.05 -6.06
CA PHE A 136 -10.10 -20.72 -6.98
C PHE A 136 -9.62 -22.03 -6.39
N ASP A 137 -9.46 -23.04 -7.23
CA ASP A 137 -8.76 -24.25 -6.86
C ASP A 137 -7.31 -23.95 -6.48
N THR A 138 -6.71 -24.80 -5.66
CA THR A 138 -5.35 -24.61 -5.17
C THR A 138 -4.36 -25.54 -5.88
N THR A 139 -3.13 -25.07 -6.02
CA THR A 139 -2.02 -25.90 -6.50
C THR A 139 -0.75 -25.64 -5.71
N SER A 140 -0.03 -26.69 -5.37
CA SER A 140 1.33 -26.62 -4.84
C SER A 140 2.39 -26.76 -5.95
N ALA A 141 1.98 -27.00 -7.18
CA ALA A 141 2.88 -26.98 -8.32
C ALA A 141 3.40 -25.57 -8.57
N ARG A 142 4.63 -25.45 -9.04
CA ARG A 142 5.20 -24.16 -9.39
C ARG A 142 4.48 -23.57 -10.61
N ILE A 143 3.87 -22.41 -10.43
CA ILE A 143 3.22 -21.65 -11.51
C ILE A 143 4.05 -20.42 -11.87
N PRO A 144 3.89 -19.86 -13.10
CA PRO A 144 4.51 -18.61 -13.46
C PRO A 144 3.85 -17.46 -12.69
N LEU A 145 4.66 -16.70 -11.93
CA LEU A 145 4.24 -15.46 -11.31
C LEU A 145 4.95 -14.30 -12.01
N SER A 146 4.20 -13.29 -12.42
CA SER A 146 4.72 -12.08 -13.07
C SER A 146 5.01 -11.00 -12.04
N VAL A 147 6.13 -10.28 -12.18
CA VAL A 147 6.40 -9.06 -11.42
C VAL A 147 5.91 -7.87 -12.25
N ARG A 148 4.74 -7.35 -11.92
CA ARG A 148 4.14 -6.19 -12.60
C ARG A 148 4.80 -4.90 -12.18
N GLY A 149 5.15 -4.78 -10.89
CA GLY A 149 5.84 -3.62 -10.33
C GLY A 149 6.87 -4.04 -9.29
N ARG A 150 8.00 -3.33 -9.27
CA ARG A 150 8.95 -3.32 -8.17
C ARG A 150 9.33 -1.88 -7.89
N HIS A 151 9.08 -1.41 -6.69
CA HIS A 151 9.43 -0.07 -6.24
C HIS A 151 10.48 -0.20 -5.15
N LEU A 152 11.63 0.39 -5.39
CA LEU A 152 12.75 0.45 -4.45
C LEU A 152 12.88 1.88 -3.94
N ILE A 153 12.70 2.10 -2.66
CA ILE A 153 12.78 3.40 -2.03
C ILE A 153 13.97 3.40 -1.09
N VAL A 154 14.93 4.27 -1.32
CA VAL A 154 16.14 4.39 -0.50
C VAL A 154 16.10 5.73 0.23
N LEU A 155 16.00 5.67 1.55
CA LEU A 155 15.87 6.84 2.40
C LEU A 155 17.23 7.41 2.77
N ASP A 156 17.26 8.71 3.10
CA ASP A 156 18.43 9.32 3.73
C ASP A 156 18.63 8.74 5.14
N PRO A 157 19.87 8.69 5.64
CA PRO A 157 20.13 8.28 7.01
C PRO A 157 19.34 9.18 7.97
N PRO A 158 18.97 8.63 9.13
CA PRO A 158 18.29 9.42 10.13
C PRO A 158 19.13 10.60 10.61
N PRO A 159 18.49 11.76 10.94
CA PRO A 159 19.18 12.95 11.41
C PRO A 159 19.99 12.77 12.71
N ALA A 160 19.64 11.82 13.57
CA ALA A 160 20.42 11.50 14.77
C ALA A 160 21.82 10.90 14.46
N GLY A 161 22.16 10.79 13.18
CA GLY A 161 23.36 10.14 12.72
C GLY A 161 23.20 8.62 12.60
N GLY A 162 24.00 8.01 11.76
CA GLY A 162 24.04 6.58 11.53
C GLY A 162 24.74 6.28 10.21
N ASP A 163 25.32 5.13 10.13
CA ASP A 163 26.00 4.63 8.95
C ASP A 163 25.09 3.77 8.06
N ARG A 164 23.80 3.69 8.38
CA ARG A 164 22.83 2.83 7.69
C ARG A 164 21.73 3.64 7.02
N ARG A 165 21.28 3.15 5.88
CA ARG A 165 20.11 3.66 5.15
C ARG A 165 18.99 2.64 5.20
N GLU A 166 17.78 3.10 5.36
CA GLU A 166 16.60 2.28 5.22
C GLU A 166 16.26 2.15 3.74
N VAL A 167 15.92 0.93 3.35
CA VAL A 167 15.47 0.56 2.02
C VAL A 167 14.08 -0.06 2.18
N ILE A 168 13.13 0.43 1.42
CA ILE A 168 11.78 -0.12 1.36
C ILE A 168 11.58 -0.70 -0.03
N GLU A 169 11.11 -1.93 -0.10
CA GLU A 169 10.74 -2.57 -1.35
C GLU A 169 9.26 -2.90 -1.37
N VAL A 170 8.64 -2.59 -2.49
CA VAL A 170 7.24 -2.95 -2.76
C VAL A 170 7.22 -3.75 -4.05
N TYR A 171 6.65 -4.93 -4.00
CA TYR A 171 6.44 -5.81 -5.16
C TYR A 171 4.97 -5.92 -5.49
N GLU A 172 4.67 -5.84 -6.77
CA GLU A 172 3.39 -6.18 -7.36
C GLU A 172 3.52 -7.51 -8.07
N LEU A 173 3.02 -8.56 -7.44
CA LEU A 173 3.03 -9.91 -7.98
C LEU A 173 1.69 -10.24 -8.63
N SER A 174 1.70 -10.71 -9.85
CA SER A 174 0.50 -11.16 -10.53
C SER A 174 0.54 -12.68 -10.73
N ASN A 175 -0.50 -13.32 -10.27
CA ASN A 175 -0.84 -14.68 -10.66
C ASN A 175 -1.83 -14.59 -11.82
N ASP A 176 -1.35 -14.83 -13.04
CA ASP A 176 -2.14 -14.74 -14.27
C ASP A 176 -2.82 -16.08 -14.62
N THR A 177 -2.80 -17.05 -13.72
CA THR A 177 -3.48 -18.35 -13.88
C THR A 177 -4.88 -18.33 -13.29
N THR A 178 -5.58 -19.45 -13.33
CA THR A 178 -6.92 -19.64 -12.74
C THR A 178 -6.90 -20.40 -11.42
N VAL A 179 -5.72 -20.63 -10.84
CA VAL A 179 -5.57 -21.41 -9.59
C VAL A 179 -4.77 -20.61 -8.55
N THR A 180 -5.07 -20.83 -7.27
CA THR A 180 -4.31 -20.26 -6.17
C THR A 180 -3.03 -21.05 -5.92
N SER A 181 -1.87 -20.41 -6.00
CA SER A 181 -0.59 -21.01 -5.61
C SER A 181 -0.48 -21.09 -4.09
N ILE A 182 -0.20 -22.26 -3.56
CA ILE A 182 0.02 -22.50 -2.13
C ILE A 182 1.40 -23.10 -1.89
N ALA A 183 1.96 -22.81 -0.71
CA ALA A 183 3.19 -23.44 -0.27
C ALA A 183 2.93 -24.95 -0.04
N PRO A 184 3.71 -25.85 -0.66
CA PRO A 184 3.54 -27.27 -0.43
C PRO A 184 3.86 -27.60 1.04
N ALA A 185 2.97 -28.33 1.70
CA ALA A 185 3.30 -28.98 2.96
C ALA A 185 4.38 -30.05 2.69
N ARG A 186 5.43 -30.04 3.50
CA ARG A 186 6.44 -31.11 3.47
C ARG A 186 6.29 -31.96 4.72
N ASP A 187 6.18 -33.24 4.52
CA ASP A 187 6.29 -34.20 5.60
C ASP A 187 7.68 -34.09 6.23
N GLY A 188 7.77 -33.48 7.42
CA GLY A 188 9.00 -33.37 8.21
C GLY A 188 10.05 -32.37 7.73
N GLY A 189 9.78 -31.50 6.73
CA GLY A 189 10.72 -30.51 6.19
C GLY A 189 10.19 -29.07 6.21
N ALA A 190 11.08 -28.09 6.01
CA ALA A 190 10.70 -26.69 5.85
C ALA A 190 9.82 -26.52 4.61
N ALA A 191 8.71 -25.77 4.75
CA ALA A 191 7.83 -25.44 3.63
C ALA A 191 8.61 -24.74 2.51
N THR A 192 8.24 -25.01 1.25
CA THR A 192 8.83 -24.31 0.10
C THR A 192 8.04 -23.01 -0.13
N PRO A 193 8.72 -21.84 -0.20
CA PRO A 193 8.01 -20.58 -0.44
C PRO A 193 7.37 -20.55 -1.83
N VAL A 194 6.21 -19.90 -1.93
CA VAL A 194 5.53 -19.66 -3.22
C VAL A 194 6.27 -18.64 -4.07
N TRP A 195 6.98 -17.71 -3.41
CA TRP A 195 7.77 -16.69 -4.08
C TRP A 195 8.97 -16.28 -3.23
N THR A 196 10.03 -15.80 -3.89
CA THR A 196 11.24 -15.31 -3.22
C THR A 196 11.77 -14.07 -3.92
N ALA A 197 12.46 -13.21 -3.15
CA ALA A 197 13.28 -12.10 -3.64
C ALA A 197 14.63 -12.06 -2.93
N VAL A 198 15.65 -11.54 -3.60
CA VAL A 198 16.98 -11.32 -3.01
C VAL A 198 17.04 -9.93 -2.39
N VAL A 199 17.58 -9.85 -1.17
CA VAL A 199 17.98 -8.60 -0.53
C VAL A 199 19.51 -8.50 -0.48
N PRO A 200 20.07 -7.29 -0.39
CA PRO A 200 21.51 -7.11 -0.34
C PRO A 200 22.16 -7.79 0.87
N ALA A 201 23.38 -8.27 0.68
CA ALA A 201 24.21 -8.74 1.80
C ALA A 201 24.36 -7.65 2.88
N GLY A 202 24.25 -8.05 4.14
CA GLY A 202 24.32 -7.12 5.27
C GLY A 202 23.02 -6.37 5.57
N ALA A 203 21.89 -6.71 4.90
CA ALA A 203 20.58 -6.26 5.28
C ALA A 203 20.26 -6.66 6.74
N ARG A 204 19.74 -5.72 7.52
CA ARG A 204 19.35 -5.91 8.93
C ARG A 204 18.01 -5.22 9.19
N GLU A 205 17.47 -5.46 10.39
CA GLU A 205 16.21 -4.83 10.83
C GLU A 205 15.08 -5.04 9.82
N PHE A 206 14.99 -6.26 9.28
CA PHE A 206 13.93 -6.61 8.34
C PHE A 206 12.56 -6.48 8.99
N ARG A 207 11.66 -5.81 8.29
CA ARG A 207 10.26 -5.63 8.71
C ARG A 207 9.35 -5.81 7.51
N VAL A 208 8.27 -6.52 7.72
CA VAL A 208 7.20 -6.62 6.73
C VAL A 208 6.32 -5.38 6.85
N GLY A 209 6.07 -4.72 5.75
CA GLY A 209 5.21 -3.54 5.66
C GLY A 209 3.76 -3.91 5.39
N GLN A 210 2.94 -2.91 5.11
CA GLN A 210 1.55 -3.11 4.71
C GLN A 210 1.47 -3.69 3.30
N GLY A 211 0.52 -4.58 3.07
CA GLY A 211 0.29 -5.24 1.79
C GLY A 211 -0.89 -6.21 1.85
N ASP A 212 -1.03 -7.01 0.81
CA ASP A 212 -2.15 -7.97 0.67
C ASP A 212 -1.87 -9.32 1.33
N VAL A 213 -0.74 -9.45 2.04
CA VAL A 213 -0.33 -10.70 2.70
C VAL A 213 -0.08 -10.47 4.18
N ALA A 214 -0.39 -11.48 4.99
CA ALA A 214 -0.13 -11.40 6.42
C ALA A 214 1.39 -11.33 6.71
N PRO A 215 1.83 -10.49 7.65
CA PRO A 215 3.26 -10.32 7.94
C PRO A 215 3.97 -11.60 8.36
N ASP A 216 3.30 -12.49 9.05
CA ASP A 216 3.83 -13.79 9.52
C ASP A 216 4.05 -14.81 8.38
N ALA A 217 3.45 -14.56 7.21
CA ALA A 217 3.67 -15.36 6.00
C ALA A 217 4.91 -14.92 5.21
N VAL A 218 5.64 -13.88 5.64
CA VAL A 218 6.85 -13.37 4.99
C VAL A 218 8.02 -13.43 5.97
N ARG A 219 9.13 -14.01 5.58
CA ARG A 219 10.33 -14.06 6.40
C ARG A 219 11.58 -13.76 5.60
N LEU A 220 12.63 -13.32 6.29
CA LEU A 220 13.98 -13.23 5.76
C LEU A 220 14.77 -14.47 6.16
N ALA A 221 15.25 -15.22 5.17
CA ALA A 221 16.13 -16.38 5.35
C ALA A 221 17.47 -16.13 4.63
N GLY A 222 18.51 -15.78 5.41
CA GLY A 222 19.77 -15.31 4.84
C GLY A 222 19.59 -14.01 4.04
N GLU A 223 19.89 -14.05 2.76
CA GLU A 223 19.71 -12.93 1.82
C GLU A 223 18.46 -13.06 0.97
N ARG A 224 17.49 -13.91 1.37
CA ARG A 224 16.25 -14.11 0.65
C ARG A 224 15.03 -13.80 1.50
N VAL A 225 14.15 -12.99 0.95
CA VAL A 225 12.78 -12.88 1.41
C VAL A 225 12.00 -14.05 0.85
N GLU A 226 11.28 -14.74 1.70
CA GLU A 226 10.46 -15.91 1.38
C GLU A 226 9.01 -15.63 1.73
N LEU A 227 8.11 -15.90 0.78
CA LEU A 227 6.66 -15.76 0.95
C LEU A 227 6.00 -17.13 1.00
N PHE A 228 5.14 -17.34 2.00
CA PHE A 228 4.38 -18.58 2.21
C PHE A 228 2.86 -18.36 2.12
N ALA A 229 2.40 -17.11 2.00
CA ALA A 229 0.98 -16.82 1.83
C ALA A 229 0.45 -17.42 0.51
N PRO A 230 -0.79 -17.89 0.49
CA PRO A 230 -1.47 -18.24 -0.76
C PRO A 230 -1.53 -17.05 -1.71
N LEU A 231 -1.20 -17.27 -2.97
CA LEU A 231 -1.31 -16.28 -4.03
C LEU A 231 -2.47 -16.67 -4.98
N ALA A 232 -3.63 -16.12 -4.69
CA ALA A 232 -4.79 -16.25 -5.57
C ALA A 232 -4.55 -15.52 -6.91
N PRO A 233 -5.28 -15.88 -7.98
CA PRO A 233 -5.26 -15.16 -9.24
C PRO A 233 -5.48 -13.66 -9.06
N GLY A 234 -4.79 -12.89 -9.90
CA GLY A 234 -4.78 -11.42 -9.85
C GLY A 234 -3.52 -10.84 -9.24
N LEU A 235 -3.57 -9.55 -8.93
CA LEU A 235 -2.45 -8.78 -8.42
C LEU A 235 -2.42 -8.82 -6.89
N LYS A 236 -1.22 -9.00 -6.32
CA LYS A 236 -0.94 -8.93 -4.89
C LYS A 236 0.25 -8.03 -4.63
N GLN A 237 0.10 -7.16 -3.66
CA GLN A 237 1.17 -6.28 -3.19
C GLN A 237 1.84 -6.86 -1.95
N ILE A 238 3.18 -6.85 -1.96
CA ILE A 238 4.01 -7.24 -0.83
C ILE A 238 5.00 -6.11 -0.59
N SER A 239 5.10 -5.65 0.64
CA SER A 239 6.10 -4.66 1.01
C SER A 239 6.93 -5.11 2.20
N PHE A 240 8.19 -4.71 2.22
CA PHE A 240 9.08 -4.92 3.34
C PHE A 240 10.17 -3.85 3.37
N SER A 241 10.77 -3.64 4.52
CA SER A 241 11.92 -2.75 4.67
C SER A 241 13.07 -3.45 5.37
N TYR A 242 14.26 -2.93 5.16
CA TYR A 242 15.48 -3.34 5.82
C TYR A 242 16.47 -2.18 5.83
N THR A 243 17.51 -2.28 6.65
CA THR A 243 18.60 -1.29 6.66
C THR A 243 19.87 -1.89 6.06
N VAL A 244 20.63 -1.06 5.33
CA VAL A 244 21.95 -1.42 4.78
C VAL A 244 23.01 -0.41 5.22
N PRO A 245 24.26 -0.81 5.48
CA PRO A 245 25.32 0.13 5.84
C PRO A 245 25.71 1.02 4.64
N ALA A 246 26.20 2.21 4.91
CA ALA A 246 26.67 3.14 3.88
C ALA A 246 27.79 2.53 3.01
N SER A 247 28.59 1.63 3.57
CA SER A 247 29.61 0.88 2.85
C SER A 247 29.07 -0.09 1.79
N SER A 248 27.76 -0.41 1.81
CA SER A 248 27.12 -1.23 0.78
C SER A 248 26.84 -0.47 -0.52
N PHE A 249 27.05 0.85 -0.53
CA PHE A 249 26.85 1.65 -1.74
C PHE A 249 28.14 1.76 -2.55
N PRO A 250 28.07 1.61 -3.89
CA PRO A 250 26.89 1.46 -4.74
C PRO A 250 26.10 0.17 -4.47
N LEU A 251 24.82 0.33 -4.10
CA LEU A 251 23.94 -0.80 -3.81
C LEU A 251 23.54 -1.49 -5.12
N ARG A 252 23.92 -2.75 -5.27
CA ARG A 252 23.55 -3.57 -6.44
C ARG A 252 22.22 -4.27 -6.19
N VAL A 253 21.26 -4.04 -7.07
CA VAL A 253 19.89 -4.57 -6.98
C VAL A 253 19.64 -5.46 -8.19
N PRO A 254 19.77 -6.77 -8.07
CA PRO A 254 19.50 -7.70 -9.17
C PRO A 254 18.00 -7.83 -9.39
N LEU A 255 17.58 -7.93 -10.65
CA LEU A 255 16.23 -8.28 -11.06
C LEU A 255 16.20 -9.77 -11.42
N GLU A 256 15.76 -10.64 -10.51
CA GLU A 256 15.72 -12.08 -10.76
C GLU A 256 14.69 -12.47 -11.84
N ARG A 257 13.70 -11.61 -12.09
CA ARG A 257 12.65 -11.79 -13.10
C ARG A 257 12.43 -10.52 -13.90
N GLN A 258 11.89 -10.68 -15.09
CA GLN A 258 11.41 -9.53 -15.84
C GLN A 258 10.37 -8.76 -15.01
N THR A 259 10.49 -7.45 -15.00
CA THR A 259 9.65 -6.55 -14.21
C THR A 259 9.05 -5.52 -15.15
N SER A 260 7.71 -5.46 -15.23
CA SER A 260 7.04 -4.56 -16.19
C SER A 260 7.29 -3.09 -15.85
N VAL A 261 7.22 -2.73 -14.55
CA VAL A 261 7.56 -1.39 -14.07
C VAL A 261 8.57 -1.53 -12.93
N PHE A 262 9.78 -1.06 -13.17
CA PHE A 262 10.81 -0.96 -12.13
C PHE A 262 11.08 0.51 -11.80
N GLU A 263 10.82 0.89 -10.57
CA GLU A 263 10.97 2.25 -10.08
C GLU A 263 11.96 2.29 -8.93
N VAL A 264 12.82 3.29 -8.95
CA VAL A 264 13.74 3.58 -7.85
C VAL A 264 13.52 5.02 -7.41
N LEU A 265 13.16 5.19 -6.15
CA LEU A 265 13.04 6.48 -5.48
C LEU A 265 14.23 6.65 -4.53
N VAL A 266 14.96 7.73 -4.72
CA VAL A 266 16.13 8.04 -3.89
C VAL A 266 15.87 9.35 -3.17
N GLU A 267 15.84 9.31 -1.86
CA GLU A 267 15.63 10.51 -1.05
C GLU A 267 16.80 11.48 -1.18
N GLY A 268 16.47 12.77 -1.21
CA GLY A 268 17.46 13.85 -1.32
C GLY A 268 17.98 14.08 -2.75
N ALA A 269 18.78 15.12 -2.92
CA ALA A 269 19.22 15.58 -4.24
C ALA A 269 20.48 14.86 -4.77
N ARG A 270 21.22 14.17 -3.91
CA ARG A 270 22.57 13.68 -4.21
C ARG A 270 22.65 12.22 -4.64
N GLY A 271 21.65 11.41 -4.31
CA GLY A 271 21.63 10.01 -4.70
C GLY A 271 21.33 9.83 -6.19
N SER A 272 21.76 8.76 -6.80
CA SER A 272 21.49 8.42 -8.19
C SER A 272 21.23 6.94 -8.37
N ALA A 273 20.46 6.58 -9.40
CA ALA A 273 20.26 5.20 -9.80
C ALA A 273 20.56 5.01 -11.29
N SER A 274 21.09 3.85 -11.67
CA SER A 274 21.44 3.51 -13.05
C SER A 274 21.36 1.99 -13.27
N GLY A 275 21.50 1.56 -14.52
CA GLY A 275 21.37 0.14 -14.88
C GLY A 275 19.92 -0.30 -15.05
N ALA A 276 19.66 -1.56 -15.41
CA ALA A 276 18.34 -2.14 -15.60
C ALA A 276 17.36 -1.28 -16.44
N ARG A 277 17.87 -0.53 -17.42
CA ARG A 277 17.14 0.45 -18.26
C ARG A 277 16.54 1.64 -17.50
N LEU A 278 16.95 1.89 -16.27
CA LEU A 278 16.47 3.04 -15.50
C LEU A 278 16.81 4.35 -16.18
N ARG A 279 15.84 5.26 -16.23
CA ARG A 279 16.00 6.65 -16.67
C ARG A 279 15.43 7.58 -15.60
N GLU A 280 16.12 8.67 -15.33
CA GLU A 280 15.61 9.69 -14.44
C GLU A 280 14.40 10.38 -15.05
N VAL A 281 13.36 10.54 -14.25
CA VAL A 281 12.10 11.21 -14.59
C VAL A 281 11.81 12.33 -13.58
N ASN A 282 10.68 13.00 -13.72
CA ASN A 282 10.33 14.08 -12.79
C ASN A 282 10.38 13.62 -11.35
N PRO A 283 11.04 14.38 -10.45
CA PRO A 283 11.10 14.07 -9.03
C PRO A 283 9.70 14.11 -8.42
N VAL A 284 9.54 13.41 -7.31
CA VAL A 284 8.28 13.36 -6.58
C VAL A 284 8.50 13.90 -5.15
N VAL A 285 7.51 14.63 -4.65
CA VAL A 285 7.45 15.06 -3.25
C VAL A 285 6.38 14.25 -2.56
N GLN A 286 6.76 13.54 -1.50
CA GLN A 286 5.83 12.76 -0.69
C GLN A 286 6.11 13.03 0.79
N ASP A 287 5.07 13.33 1.56
CA ASP A 287 5.15 13.65 2.99
C ASP A 287 6.21 14.73 3.33
N GLY A 288 6.33 15.74 2.45
CA GLY A 288 7.32 16.82 2.60
C GLY A 288 8.76 16.42 2.30
N ARG A 289 9.00 15.22 1.81
CA ARG A 289 10.32 14.68 1.42
C ARG A 289 10.46 14.69 -0.10
N ASN A 290 11.62 15.06 -0.60
CA ASN A 290 11.92 15.10 -2.02
C ASN A 290 12.64 13.83 -2.43
N PHE A 291 12.14 13.16 -3.47
CA PHE A 291 12.76 11.98 -4.05
C PHE A 291 13.14 12.23 -5.50
N ARG A 292 14.37 11.91 -5.86
CA ARG A 292 14.74 11.68 -7.25
C ARG A 292 14.13 10.36 -7.68
N ARG A 293 13.54 10.35 -8.85
CA ARG A 293 12.77 9.23 -9.37
C ARG A 293 13.41 8.68 -10.63
N PHE A 294 13.63 7.37 -10.66
CA PHE A 294 14.18 6.65 -11.80
C PHE A 294 13.21 5.54 -12.18
N LEU A 295 12.87 5.45 -13.46
CA LEU A 295 11.86 4.53 -13.97
C LEU A 295 12.41 3.72 -15.14
N ALA A 296 12.10 2.44 -15.15
CA ALA A 296 12.28 1.53 -16.28
C ALA A 296 10.97 0.82 -16.58
N GLN A 297 10.64 0.71 -17.85
CA GLN A 297 9.59 -0.17 -18.34
C GLN A 297 10.23 -1.44 -18.91
N ASP A 298 9.60 -2.57 -18.68
CA ASP A 298 10.03 -3.90 -19.15
C ASP A 298 11.51 -4.17 -18.85
N ALA A 299 11.89 -3.95 -17.59
CA ALA A 299 13.24 -4.23 -17.13
C ALA A 299 13.51 -5.74 -17.24
N PRO A 300 14.58 -6.18 -17.96
CA PRO A 300 14.78 -7.59 -18.24
C PRO A 300 15.22 -8.37 -17.00
N ALA A 301 14.92 -9.67 -16.98
CA ALA A 301 15.50 -10.59 -16.01
C ALA A 301 17.03 -10.57 -16.08
N ALA A 302 17.68 -10.86 -14.97
CA ALA A 302 19.13 -10.82 -14.78
C ALA A 302 19.77 -9.42 -14.95
N ALA A 303 19.00 -8.36 -15.20
CA ALA A 303 19.52 -7.00 -15.15
C ALA A 303 19.89 -6.63 -13.70
N VAL A 304 20.85 -5.72 -13.58
CA VAL A 304 21.27 -5.18 -12.28
C VAL A 304 21.14 -3.67 -12.30
N ALA A 305 20.39 -3.13 -11.33
CA ALA A 305 20.39 -1.71 -11.05
C ALA A 305 21.49 -1.40 -10.02
N SER A 306 21.95 -0.17 -10.01
CA SER A 306 22.94 0.34 -9.05
C SER A 306 22.46 1.67 -8.48
N VAL A 307 22.34 1.74 -7.17
CA VAL A 307 22.01 2.98 -6.46
C VAL A 307 23.27 3.49 -5.77
N SER A 308 23.60 4.76 -6.02
CA SER A 308 24.83 5.38 -5.53
C SER A 308 24.55 6.66 -4.75
N PHE A 309 25.32 6.88 -3.70
CA PHE A 309 25.30 8.12 -2.93
C PHE A 309 26.73 8.68 -2.82
N PRO A 310 26.89 10.00 -2.83
CA PRO A 310 28.13 10.61 -2.40
C PRO A 310 28.37 10.30 -0.91
N PRO A 311 29.63 10.36 -0.42
CA PRO A 311 29.94 10.14 0.99
C PRO A 311 29.06 11.00 1.91
N LEU A 312 28.59 10.39 3.00
CA LEU A 312 27.74 11.05 3.97
C LEU A 312 28.50 12.13 4.74
N ALA A 313 27.98 13.37 4.68
CA ALA A 313 28.29 14.34 5.72
C ALA A 313 27.26 14.14 6.85
N THR A 314 27.75 13.87 8.06
CA THR A 314 26.95 13.55 9.24
C THR A 314 26.01 14.70 9.64
N ALA A 315 24.76 14.46 9.79
CA ALA A 315 23.78 14.91 10.80
C ALA A 315 22.33 14.84 10.31
N GLY A 316 21.54 14.19 10.98
CA GLY A 316 20.43 14.27 11.89
C GLY A 316 18.98 14.08 11.44
N SER A 317 18.30 13.21 12.11
CA SER A 317 17.02 12.87 12.78
C SER A 317 15.91 12.05 12.08
N ARG A 318 15.36 11.12 12.85
CA ARG A 318 14.54 9.93 12.52
C ARG A 318 13.06 10.01 12.86
N SER A 319 12.38 9.12 12.19
CA SER A 319 11.28 8.20 12.59
C SER A 319 9.87 8.79 12.65
N LEU A 320 9.06 8.34 11.74
CA LEU A 320 7.59 8.17 11.79
C LEU A 320 6.98 7.78 10.42
N TYR A 321 7.80 7.60 9.38
CA TYR A 321 7.33 7.69 7.98
C TYR A 321 7.22 6.36 7.21
N VAL A 322 7.60 5.23 7.81
CA VAL A 322 7.60 3.93 7.10
C VAL A 322 6.17 3.50 6.69
N ALA A 323 5.18 3.76 7.55
CA ALA A 323 3.80 3.40 7.25
C ALA A 323 3.17 4.27 6.15
N LEU A 324 3.54 5.54 6.05
CA LEU A 324 2.94 6.50 5.12
C LEU A 324 3.46 6.35 3.68
N VAL A 325 4.75 6.00 3.51
CA VAL A 325 5.32 5.82 2.16
C VAL A 325 4.69 4.60 1.45
N ALA A 326 4.45 3.51 2.19
CA ALA A 326 3.74 2.34 1.65
C ALA A 326 2.29 2.67 1.25
N THR A 327 1.61 3.53 2.03
CA THR A 327 0.22 3.93 1.74
C THR A 327 0.12 4.83 0.51
N GLY A 328 1.08 5.73 0.30
CA GLY A 328 1.11 6.62 -0.87
C GLY A 328 1.40 5.89 -2.18
N ALA A 329 2.33 4.92 -2.18
CA ALA A 329 2.58 4.06 -3.34
C ALA A 329 1.34 3.21 -3.68
N GLY A 330 0.64 2.70 -2.66
CA GLY A 330 -0.61 1.95 -2.83
C GLY A 330 -1.75 2.78 -3.44
N ALA A 331 -1.88 4.06 -3.07
CA ALA A 331 -2.92 4.94 -3.61
C ALA A 331 -2.71 5.25 -5.11
N LEU A 332 -1.46 5.50 -5.53
CA LEU A 332 -1.11 5.66 -6.96
C LEU A 332 -1.41 4.39 -7.77
N MET A 333 -1.21 3.23 -7.15
CA MET A 333 -1.44 1.92 -7.73
C MET A 333 -2.93 1.60 -7.91
N LEU A 334 -3.77 1.94 -6.92
CA LEU A 334 -5.23 1.79 -7.01
C LEU A 334 -5.81 2.64 -8.14
N VAL A 335 -5.27 3.83 -8.40
CA VAL A 335 -5.67 4.67 -9.54
C VAL A 335 -5.27 4.02 -10.87
N ALA A 336 -4.07 3.45 -10.98
CA ALA A 336 -3.62 2.74 -12.17
C ALA A 336 -4.44 1.44 -12.41
N LEU A 337 -4.78 0.72 -11.35
CA LEU A 337 -5.61 -0.49 -11.41
C LEU A 337 -7.07 -0.17 -11.79
N ALA A 338 -7.63 0.92 -11.24
CA ALA A 338 -8.97 1.40 -11.62
C ALA A 338 -8.99 1.83 -13.10
N ALA A 339 -7.94 2.48 -13.60
CA ALA A 339 -7.80 2.85 -15.01
C ALA A 339 -7.63 1.61 -15.92
N ALA A 340 -6.89 0.59 -15.47
CA ALA A 340 -6.69 -0.65 -16.21
C ALA A 340 -7.96 -1.52 -16.22
N SER A 341 -8.72 -1.58 -15.11
CA SER A 341 -9.99 -2.31 -15.04
C SER A 341 -11.11 -1.63 -15.85
N ALA A 342 -11.14 -0.30 -15.88
CA ALA A 342 -12.06 0.45 -16.74
C ALA A 342 -11.80 0.21 -18.25
N ARG A 343 -10.53 -0.02 -18.64
CA ARG A 343 -10.19 -0.39 -20.02
C ARG A 343 -10.58 -1.83 -20.39
N ARG A 344 -10.64 -2.76 -19.44
CA ARG A 344 -11.05 -4.16 -19.68
C ARG A 344 -12.58 -4.35 -19.81
N ARG A 345 -13.38 -3.37 -19.42
CA ARG A 345 -14.87 -3.42 -19.51
C ARG A 345 -15.44 -2.93 -20.86
N ARG A 346 -14.60 -2.77 -21.92
CA ARG A 346 -15.11 -2.53 -23.26
C ARG A 346 -15.31 -3.86 -23.99
N PRO A 347 -16.53 -4.16 -24.45
CA PRO A 347 -16.78 -5.38 -25.22
C PRO A 347 -15.95 -5.36 -26.52
N ALA A 348 -15.36 -6.51 -26.86
CA ALA A 348 -14.65 -6.73 -28.10
C ALA A 348 -15.62 -6.65 -29.27
N GLY A 349 -15.52 -5.57 -30.01
CA GLY A 349 -16.21 -5.36 -31.29
C GLY A 349 -15.22 -4.91 -32.33
N ILE A 350 -14.86 -5.85 -33.21
CA ILE A 350 -14.40 -5.69 -34.60
C ILE A 350 -13.10 -4.90 -34.85
N ALA A 351 -12.13 -5.63 -35.37
CA ALA A 351 -10.90 -5.13 -35.98
C ALA A 351 -11.18 -4.18 -37.16
N ALA A 352 -10.50 -3.03 -37.20
CA ALA A 352 -10.11 -2.36 -38.45
C ALA A 352 -8.98 -1.36 -38.21
N ALA A 353 -7.92 -1.55 -38.99
CA ALA A 353 -7.00 -0.57 -39.54
C ALA A 353 -6.21 0.36 -38.62
N ALA A 354 -4.89 0.17 -38.71
CA ALA A 354 -3.84 1.11 -38.33
C ALA A 354 -4.07 2.50 -38.93
N ALA A 355 -4.12 3.52 -38.07
CA ALA A 355 -3.84 4.90 -38.45
C ALA A 355 -2.90 5.46 -37.39
N VAL A 356 -1.74 5.91 -37.87
CA VAL A 356 -0.77 6.72 -37.14
C VAL A 356 -1.48 7.97 -36.68
N SER A 357 -1.66 8.17 -35.38
CA SER A 357 -2.22 9.41 -34.83
C SER A 357 -1.09 10.27 -34.31
N GLU A 358 -1.00 11.47 -34.87
CA GLU A 358 -0.22 12.60 -34.38
C GLU A 358 -0.54 12.96 -32.92
N PRO A 359 0.35 13.67 -32.18
CA PRO A 359 0.17 13.99 -30.78
C PRO A 359 -1.10 14.84 -30.60
N SER A 360 -2.10 14.26 -29.96
CA SER A 360 -3.37 14.91 -29.64
C SER A 360 -3.16 16.20 -28.86
N ALA A 361 -3.71 17.28 -29.38
CA ALA A 361 -3.79 18.57 -28.72
C ALA A 361 -4.42 18.38 -27.32
N VAL A 362 -3.77 18.91 -26.30
CA VAL A 362 -4.23 18.89 -24.92
C VAL A 362 -5.65 19.43 -24.84
N SER A 363 -6.59 18.63 -24.36
CA SER A 363 -8.01 19.00 -24.34
C SER A 363 -8.24 20.28 -23.50
N GLU A 364 -9.27 21.03 -23.83
CA GLU A 364 -9.62 22.25 -23.08
C GLU A 364 -9.91 21.94 -21.61
N ALA A 365 -10.54 20.80 -21.34
CA ALA A 365 -10.77 20.30 -19.98
C ALA A 365 -9.45 20.05 -19.23
N ASP A 366 -8.43 19.50 -19.89
CA ASP A 366 -7.11 19.28 -19.27
C ASP A 366 -6.36 20.59 -19.00
N ARG A 367 -6.57 21.61 -19.83
CA ARG A 367 -6.00 22.95 -19.59
C ARG A 367 -6.65 23.62 -18.38
N LEU A 368 -7.97 23.54 -18.27
CA LEU A 368 -8.72 24.11 -17.15
C LEU A 368 -8.43 23.38 -15.85
N ALA A 369 -8.31 22.06 -15.86
CA ALA A 369 -7.92 21.27 -14.68
C ALA A 369 -6.52 21.66 -14.19
N ARG A 370 -5.56 21.83 -15.09
CA ARG A 370 -4.20 22.34 -14.74
C ARG A 370 -4.21 23.76 -14.20
N ALA A 371 -5.06 24.63 -14.76
CA ALA A 371 -5.20 26.00 -14.26
C ALA A 371 -5.74 26.05 -12.82
N ILE A 372 -6.69 25.17 -12.47
CA ILE A 372 -7.20 25.04 -11.09
C ILE A 372 -6.08 24.56 -10.18
N ALA A 373 -5.36 23.50 -10.55
CA ALA A 373 -4.26 22.96 -9.75
C ALA A 373 -3.13 24.00 -9.51
N THR A 374 -2.81 24.80 -10.53
CA THR A 374 -1.81 25.88 -10.42
C THR A 374 -2.29 26.99 -9.49
N LEU A 375 -3.57 27.36 -9.56
CA LEU A 375 -4.19 28.36 -8.69
C LEU A 375 -4.18 27.89 -7.24
N ASP A 376 -4.58 26.64 -6.96
CA ASP A 376 -4.61 26.03 -5.65
C ASP A 376 -3.17 25.99 -5.07
N ALA A 377 -2.20 25.50 -5.83
CA ALA A 377 -0.79 25.46 -5.42
C ALA A 377 -0.17 26.84 -5.18
N SER A 378 -0.60 27.87 -5.90
CA SER A 378 -0.13 29.25 -5.68
C SER A 378 -0.72 29.87 -4.40
N PHE A 379 -1.94 29.52 -4.05
CA PHE A 379 -2.62 29.97 -2.84
C PHE A 379 -2.07 29.28 -1.59
N GLU A 380 -1.80 27.99 -1.65
CA GLU A 380 -1.20 27.22 -0.55
C GLU A 380 0.22 27.71 -0.16
N ARG A 381 0.96 28.26 -1.11
CA ARG A 381 2.30 28.85 -0.83
C ARG A 381 2.26 30.16 -0.06
N GLN A 382 1.10 30.80 0.09
CA GLN A 382 0.95 32.02 0.85
C GLN A 382 0.75 31.71 2.35
N ARG A 383 1.76 31.96 3.18
CA ARG A 383 1.75 31.63 4.61
C ARG A 383 0.67 32.34 5.44
N SER A 384 0.10 33.45 4.96
CA SER A 384 -0.98 34.19 5.63
C SER A 384 -1.72 35.05 4.60
N PRO A 385 -2.64 34.49 3.80
CA PRO A 385 -3.39 35.26 2.83
C PRO A 385 -4.39 36.21 3.52
N SER A 386 -4.47 37.46 3.03
CA SER A 386 -5.49 38.40 3.46
C SER A 386 -6.91 37.94 3.13
N GLU A 387 -7.94 38.51 3.77
CA GLU A 387 -9.33 38.18 3.43
C GLU A 387 -9.65 38.51 1.98
N GLU A 388 -9.14 39.60 1.46
CA GLU A 388 -9.29 39.98 0.06
C GLU A 388 -8.64 38.99 -0.90
N ALA A 389 -7.45 38.46 -0.56
CA ALA A 389 -6.79 37.42 -1.32
C ALA A 389 -7.56 36.09 -1.30
N ARG A 390 -8.20 35.75 -0.16
CA ARG A 390 -9.09 34.58 -0.05
C ARG A 390 -10.34 34.70 -0.90
N ALA A 391 -10.98 35.88 -0.89
CA ALA A 391 -12.17 36.14 -1.69
C ALA A 391 -11.85 36.11 -3.19
N ALA A 392 -10.73 36.70 -3.63
CA ALA A 392 -10.26 36.66 -5.00
C ALA A 392 -9.94 35.23 -5.47
N TYR A 393 -9.27 34.43 -4.62
CA TYR A 393 -9.00 33.03 -4.88
C TYR A 393 -10.28 32.22 -5.04
N GLN A 394 -11.26 32.35 -4.12
CA GLN A 394 -12.54 31.63 -4.18
C GLN A 394 -13.32 31.98 -5.46
N THR A 395 -13.37 33.27 -5.81
CA THR A 395 -14.05 33.75 -7.02
C THR A 395 -13.39 33.15 -8.28
N ARG A 396 -12.07 33.20 -8.38
CA ARG A 396 -11.33 32.69 -9.53
C ARG A 396 -11.48 31.16 -9.66
N ARG A 397 -11.39 30.46 -8.52
CA ARG A 397 -11.57 29.00 -8.47
C ARG A 397 -12.97 28.57 -8.89
N ALA A 398 -14.00 29.29 -8.44
CA ALA A 398 -15.38 29.03 -8.82
C ALA A 398 -15.63 29.28 -10.32
N SER A 399 -15.00 30.28 -10.93
CA SER A 399 -15.05 30.51 -12.37
C SER A 399 -14.44 29.34 -13.15
N LEU A 400 -13.20 28.98 -12.85
CA LEU A 400 -12.51 27.88 -13.52
C LEU A 400 -13.22 26.53 -13.38
N LYS A 401 -13.87 26.27 -12.26
CA LYS A 401 -14.72 25.07 -12.07
C LYS A 401 -15.97 25.07 -12.96
N ARG A 402 -16.62 26.21 -13.13
CA ARG A 402 -17.75 26.33 -14.05
C ARG A 402 -17.33 26.11 -15.49
N ASP A 403 -16.22 26.71 -15.89
CA ASP A 403 -15.67 26.57 -17.23
C ASP A 403 -15.25 25.11 -17.52
N LEU A 404 -14.64 24.43 -16.55
CA LEU A 404 -14.31 23.00 -16.63
C LEU A 404 -15.58 22.14 -16.76
N ALA A 405 -16.61 22.42 -15.97
CA ALA A 405 -17.88 21.69 -16.07
C ALA A 405 -18.55 21.90 -17.45
N ALA A 406 -18.49 23.12 -18.00
CA ALA A 406 -19.00 23.42 -19.34
C ALA A 406 -18.19 22.70 -20.44
N ALA A 407 -16.86 22.67 -20.32
CA ALA A 407 -15.98 21.97 -21.26
C ALA A 407 -16.21 20.44 -21.23
N LEU A 408 -16.42 19.86 -20.05
CA LEU A 408 -16.76 18.43 -19.91
C LEU A 408 -18.17 18.11 -20.45
N ALA A 409 -19.13 18.99 -20.26
CA ALA A 409 -20.49 18.83 -20.82
C ALA A 409 -20.55 19.04 -22.35
N GLY A 410 -19.67 19.90 -22.90
CA GLY A 410 -19.55 20.14 -24.34
C GLY A 410 -18.79 19.06 -25.08
N GLY A 411 -17.83 18.40 -24.45
CA GLY A 411 -17.01 17.32 -25.04
C GLY A 411 -17.78 16.02 -25.32
N GLY A 412 -19.01 15.90 -24.89
CA GLY A 412 -19.89 14.74 -25.16
C GLY A 412 -20.74 14.85 -26.44
N ARG A 413 -20.59 15.92 -27.23
CA ARG A 413 -21.32 16.13 -28.46
C ARG A 413 -20.38 16.46 -29.61
N GLN A 414 -19.71 15.47 -30.13
CA GLN A 414 -19.26 15.48 -31.52
C GLN A 414 -19.80 14.21 -32.20
N PRO A 415 -20.35 14.35 -33.40
CA PRO A 415 -21.09 13.32 -34.11
C PRO A 415 -20.21 12.15 -34.59
#